data_f9cd264b7d66fd06b13f15367fa9bfe4
#
_entry.id   f9cd264b7d66fd06b13f15367fa9bfe4
#
_cell.length_a   1.000
_cell.length_b   1.000
_cell.length_c   1.000
_cell.angle_alpha   90.00
_cell.angle_beta   90.00
_cell.angle_gamma   90.00
#
_symmetry.space_group_name_H-M   'P 1'
#
loop_
_entity.id
_entity.type
_entity.pdbx_description
1 polymer ?
#
loop_
_entity_poly.entity_id
_entity_poly.type
_entity_poly.pdbx_seq_one_letter_code
_entity_poly.pdbx_strand_id
1 'polypeptide(L)'
;MAIKYVDSTQLDSDLTSVANAIRTKGGTSDALSFPNGFISAVEAIKTAQWTEQTVITAGAVTQALDPYVIYHFTGALTSLTVTLTAAASGQIAHYHFDFDCGSTAPTVTIPNTVTMPDGNTFDANKHYEVDILNNYGAVMAWANS
;
A
#
# COMPACT_ATOMS: atom_id res chain seq x y z
N MET A 1 -47.55 -4.75 28.77
CA MET A 1 -46.35 -4.82 27.97
C MET A 1 -46.56 -3.97 26.71
N ALA A 2 -45.86 -2.85 26.55
CA ALA A 2 -46.06 -1.98 25.38
C ALA A 2 -45.37 -2.64 24.17
N ILE A 3 -46.14 -2.93 23.13
CA ILE A 3 -45.59 -3.42 21.85
C ILE A 3 -44.98 -2.21 21.14
N LYS A 4 -43.67 -2.16 20.98
CA LYS A 4 -43.01 -1.18 20.14
C LYS A 4 -43.17 -1.64 18.69
N TYR A 5 -43.92 -0.89 17.91
CA TYR A 5 -43.93 -1.06 16.45
C TYR A 5 -42.70 -0.41 15.86
N VAL A 6 -42.03 -1.13 14.94
CA VAL A 6 -40.97 -0.55 14.13
C VAL A 6 -41.64 0.23 12.99
N ASP A 7 -41.30 1.49 12.86
CA ASP A 7 -41.70 2.29 11.68
C ASP A 7 -40.86 1.79 10.48
N SER A 8 -41.52 1.09 9.56
CA SER A 8 -40.84 0.49 8.41
C SER A 8 -40.26 1.55 7.45
N THR A 9 -40.92 2.69 7.35
CA THR A 9 -40.47 3.81 6.49
C THR A 9 -39.21 4.43 7.07
N GLN A 10 -39.17 4.65 8.37
CA GLN A 10 -37.97 5.16 9.04
C GLN A 10 -36.82 4.14 8.97
N LEU A 11 -37.12 2.85 9.16
CA LEU A 11 -36.12 1.77 9.05
C LEU A 11 -35.51 1.71 7.66
N ASP A 12 -36.31 1.79 6.60
CA ASP A 12 -35.83 1.79 5.21
C ASP A 12 -34.92 3.01 4.91
N SER A 13 -35.30 4.18 5.45
CA SER A 13 -34.49 5.41 5.34
C SER A 13 -33.15 5.25 6.07
N ASP A 14 -33.15 4.71 7.26
CA ASP A 14 -31.96 4.51 8.08
C ASP A 14 -31.02 3.47 7.44
N LEU A 15 -31.55 2.33 6.95
CA LEU A 15 -30.77 1.33 6.23
C LEU A 15 -30.18 1.88 4.94
N THR A 16 -30.93 2.72 4.21
CA THR A 16 -30.41 3.39 3.00
C THR A 16 -29.25 4.32 3.36
N SER A 17 -29.37 5.06 4.45
CA SER A 17 -28.33 5.97 4.94
C SER A 17 -27.06 5.21 5.34
N VAL A 18 -27.19 4.09 6.05
CA VAL A 18 -26.07 3.22 6.41
C VAL A 18 -25.42 2.61 5.17
N ALA A 19 -26.22 2.11 4.20
CA ALA A 19 -25.71 1.58 2.95
C ALA A 19 -24.90 2.62 2.16
N ASN A 20 -25.36 3.87 2.13
CA ASN A 20 -24.64 4.97 1.49
C ASN A 20 -23.32 5.29 2.19
N ALA A 21 -23.31 5.30 3.51
CA ALA A 21 -22.08 5.50 4.29
C ALA A 21 -21.05 4.38 4.05
N ILE A 22 -21.47 3.13 4.02
CA ILE A 22 -20.63 1.98 3.72
C ILE A 22 -20.06 2.09 2.30
N ARG A 23 -20.91 2.37 1.30
CA ARG A 23 -20.47 2.57 -0.09
C ARG A 23 -19.42 3.66 -0.22
N THR A 24 -19.65 4.79 0.42
CA THR A 24 -18.70 5.91 0.41
C THR A 24 -17.35 5.52 1.01
N LYS A 25 -17.34 4.75 2.09
CA LYS A 25 -16.11 4.29 2.77
C LYS A 25 -15.45 3.11 2.07
N GLY A 26 -16.21 2.20 1.52
CA GLY A 26 -15.69 1.00 0.85
C GLY A 26 -15.34 1.19 -0.63
N GLY A 27 -15.67 2.35 -1.22
CA GLY A 27 -15.43 2.64 -2.64
C GLY A 27 -16.26 1.77 -3.60
N THR A 28 -17.33 1.13 -3.12
CA THR A 28 -18.26 0.37 -3.96
C THR A 28 -19.45 1.22 -4.38
N SER A 29 -19.95 0.99 -5.60
CA SER A 29 -21.22 1.57 -6.10
C SER A 29 -22.36 0.56 -6.11
N ASP A 30 -22.10 -0.70 -5.73
CA ASP A 30 -23.06 -1.78 -5.82
C ASP A 30 -24.21 -1.64 -4.83
N ALA A 31 -25.37 -2.18 -5.17
CA ALA A 31 -26.50 -2.28 -4.26
C ALA A 31 -26.17 -3.25 -3.11
N LEU A 32 -26.37 -2.80 -1.87
CA LEU A 32 -26.11 -3.61 -0.68
C LEU A 32 -27.40 -4.21 -0.16
N SER A 33 -27.48 -5.53 -0.15
CA SER A 33 -28.60 -6.26 0.48
C SER A 33 -28.38 -6.42 1.96
N PHE A 34 -29.41 -6.14 2.77
CA PHE A 34 -29.35 -6.35 4.21
C PHE A 34 -29.72 -7.80 4.57
N PRO A 35 -29.06 -8.45 5.56
CA PRO A 35 -27.90 -7.99 6.30
C PRO A 35 -26.55 -8.34 5.64
N ASN A 36 -26.50 -9.39 4.79
CA ASN A 36 -25.25 -10.00 4.33
C ASN A 36 -24.41 -9.04 3.45
N GLY A 37 -25.05 -8.28 2.57
CA GLY A 37 -24.35 -7.32 1.74
C GLY A 37 -23.70 -6.19 2.56
N PHE A 38 -24.33 -5.77 3.66
CA PHE A 38 -23.77 -4.80 4.59
C PHE A 38 -22.54 -5.36 5.31
N ILE A 39 -22.64 -6.61 5.81
CA ILE A 39 -21.54 -7.29 6.50
C ILE A 39 -20.34 -7.41 5.56
N SER A 40 -20.53 -8.00 4.37
CA SER A 40 -19.45 -8.18 3.39
C SER A 40 -18.83 -6.85 2.96
N ALA A 41 -19.63 -5.81 2.80
CA ALA A 41 -19.11 -4.49 2.40
C ALA A 41 -18.32 -3.82 3.53
N VAL A 42 -18.71 -3.99 4.79
CA VAL A 42 -17.94 -3.50 5.95
C VAL A 42 -16.62 -4.25 6.08
N GLU A 43 -16.63 -5.57 5.91
CA GLU A 43 -15.41 -6.41 5.92
C GLU A 43 -14.46 -6.06 4.78
N ALA A 44 -14.99 -5.63 3.64
CA ALA A 44 -14.21 -5.18 2.49
C ALA A 44 -13.62 -3.77 2.62
N ILE A 45 -14.06 -2.97 3.62
CA ILE A 45 -13.45 -1.65 3.90
C ILE A 45 -12.00 -1.87 4.31
N LYS A 46 -11.09 -1.60 3.40
CA LYS A 46 -9.65 -1.64 3.69
C LYS A 46 -9.31 -0.42 4.53
N THR A 47 -9.03 -0.64 5.80
CA THR A 47 -8.20 0.30 6.57
C THR A 47 -6.81 0.26 5.95
N ALA A 48 -6.20 1.44 5.71
CA ALA A 48 -4.83 1.51 5.21
C ALA A 48 -3.88 0.86 6.25
N GLN A 49 -3.67 -0.43 6.11
CA GLN A 49 -2.77 -1.21 6.95
C GLN A 49 -1.57 -1.58 6.11
N TRP A 50 -0.38 -1.27 6.62
CA TRP A 50 0.86 -1.72 6.02
C TRP A 50 0.93 -3.24 6.06
N THR A 51 1.36 -3.82 4.95
CA THR A 51 1.69 -5.25 4.84
C THR A 51 3.15 -5.41 4.46
N GLU A 52 3.74 -6.54 4.76
CA GLU A 52 5.13 -6.85 4.44
C GLU A 52 5.20 -7.94 3.38
N GLN A 53 6.14 -7.80 2.46
CA GLN A 53 6.43 -8.80 1.45
C GLN A 53 7.93 -9.01 1.33
N THR A 54 8.39 -10.25 1.52
CA THR A 54 9.79 -10.61 1.31
C THR A 54 10.00 -11.05 -0.14
N VAL A 55 10.99 -10.46 -0.82
CA VAL A 55 11.40 -10.81 -2.18
C VAL A 55 12.76 -11.48 -2.12
N ILE A 56 12.81 -12.80 -2.36
CA ILE A 56 14.02 -13.63 -2.20
C ILE A 56 14.80 -13.79 -3.53
N THR A 57 14.42 -13.08 -4.58
CA THR A 57 15.04 -13.20 -5.89
C THR A 57 16.41 -12.52 -5.92
N ALA A 58 17.44 -13.26 -6.36
CA ALA A 58 18.79 -12.73 -6.55
C ALA A 58 19.02 -12.26 -7.99
N GLY A 59 20.07 -11.46 -8.20
CA GLY A 59 20.47 -10.97 -9.51
C GLY A 59 19.73 -9.73 -9.96
N ALA A 60 19.25 -9.71 -11.20
CA ALA A 60 18.49 -8.61 -11.76
C ALA A 60 16.99 -8.77 -11.43
N VAL A 61 16.43 -7.85 -10.68
CA VAL A 61 15.03 -7.88 -10.23
C VAL A 61 14.27 -6.69 -10.78
N THR A 62 13.04 -6.94 -11.25
CA THR A 62 12.05 -5.89 -11.55
C THR A 62 10.84 -6.12 -10.67
N GLN A 63 10.47 -5.12 -9.87
CA GLN A 63 9.37 -5.20 -8.92
C GLN A 63 8.41 -4.02 -9.07
N ALA A 64 7.12 -4.32 -9.20
CA ALA A 64 6.08 -3.32 -9.02
C ALA A 64 5.81 -3.17 -7.52
N LEU A 65 5.91 -1.95 -7.01
CA LEU A 65 5.62 -1.63 -5.60
C LEU A 65 4.17 -1.19 -5.50
N ASP A 66 3.43 -1.86 -4.64
CA ASP A 66 2.07 -1.44 -4.28
C ASP A 66 2.12 -0.46 -3.11
N PRO A 67 1.23 0.54 -3.07
CA PRO A 67 1.15 1.45 -1.93
C PRO A 67 0.85 0.70 -0.63
N TYR A 68 1.47 1.12 0.48
CA TYR A 68 1.30 0.54 1.82
C TYR A 68 1.78 -0.92 1.95
N VAL A 69 2.68 -1.35 1.06
CA VAL A 69 3.41 -2.61 1.20
C VAL A 69 4.88 -2.29 1.42
N ILE A 70 5.47 -2.90 2.45
CA ILE A 70 6.90 -2.87 2.71
C ILE A 70 7.53 -4.06 1.97
N TYR A 71 8.46 -3.80 1.07
CA TYR A 71 9.15 -4.83 0.30
C TYR A 71 10.56 -5.04 0.84
N HIS A 72 10.83 -6.25 1.37
CA HIS A 72 12.13 -6.65 1.86
C HIS A 72 12.86 -7.48 0.79
N PHE A 73 13.87 -6.91 0.14
CA PHE A 73 14.69 -7.63 -0.84
C PHE A 73 15.86 -8.30 -0.14
N THR A 74 15.76 -9.61 0.11
CA THR A 74 16.75 -10.38 0.87
C THR A 74 17.75 -11.15 0.00
N GLY A 75 17.59 -11.13 -1.32
CA GLY A 75 18.50 -11.76 -2.26
C GLY A 75 19.70 -10.87 -2.61
N ALA A 76 20.81 -11.50 -3.04
CA ALA A 76 21.96 -10.76 -3.55
C ALA A 76 21.61 -10.09 -4.91
N LEU A 77 21.33 -8.80 -4.88
CA LEU A 77 20.93 -8.04 -6.06
C LEU A 77 22.14 -7.61 -6.90
N THR A 78 22.02 -7.71 -8.23
CA THR A 78 22.92 -7.03 -9.18
C THR A 78 22.28 -5.76 -9.75
N SER A 79 20.97 -5.77 -9.92
CA SER A 79 20.16 -4.60 -10.24
C SER A 79 18.75 -4.73 -9.67
N LEU A 80 18.14 -3.59 -9.33
CA LEU A 80 16.76 -3.50 -8.89
C LEU A 80 16.07 -2.39 -9.69
N THR A 81 15.08 -2.75 -10.48
CA THR A 81 14.20 -1.79 -11.16
C THR A 81 12.85 -1.80 -10.48
N VAL A 82 12.46 -0.69 -9.87
CA VAL A 82 11.14 -0.56 -9.27
C VAL A 82 10.20 0.23 -10.18
N THR A 83 8.94 -0.17 -10.19
CA THR A 83 7.83 0.59 -10.76
C THR A 83 6.79 0.84 -9.66
N LEU A 84 5.99 1.88 -9.80
CA LEU A 84 5.01 2.24 -8.78
C LEU A 84 3.60 2.01 -9.31
N THR A 85 2.81 1.20 -8.61
CA THR A 85 1.39 1.07 -8.91
C THR A 85 0.61 2.26 -8.34
N ALA A 86 -0.47 2.65 -8.99
CA ALA A 86 -1.25 3.80 -8.52
C ALA A 86 -1.97 3.48 -7.20
N ALA A 87 -1.98 4.44 -6.28
CA ALA A 87 -2.84 4.37 -5.11
C ALA A 87 -4.32 4.48 -5.51
N ALA A 88 -5.22 3.98 -4.67
CA ALA A 88 -6.65 4.17 -4.88
C ALA A 88 -7.01 5.67 -4.89
N SER A 89 -8.06 6.02 -5.63
CA SER A 89 -8.50 7.41 -5.75
C SER A 89 -8.75 8.04 -4.37
N GLY A 90 -8.20 9.21 -4.14
CA GLY A 90 -8.30 9.95 -2.88
C GLY A 90 -7.34 9.49 -1.78
N GLN A 91 -6.44 8.56 -2.07
CA GLN A 91 -5.39 8.14 -1.15
C GLN A 91 -4.03 8.73 -1.55
N ILE A 92 -3.21 9.01 -0.55
CA ILE A 92 -1.80 9.38 -0.75
C ILE A 92 -1.01 8.09 -0.96
N ALA A 93 -0.24 8.00 -2.04
CA ALA A 93 0.62 6.86 -2.29
C ALA A 93 1.86 6.91 -1.39
N HIS A 94 2.14 5.84 -0.66
CA HIS A 94 3.34 5.67 0.13
C HIS A 94 3.92 4.29 -0.15
N TYR A 95 5.17 4.24 -0.63
CA TYR A 95 5.88 3.01 -0.98
C TYR A 95 7.12 2.91 -0.12
N HIS A 96 7.44 1.72 0.31
CA HIS A 96 8.62 1.44 1.10
C HIS A 96 9.30 0.17 0.61
N PHE A 97 10.61 0.20 0.51
CA PHE A 97 11.40 -1.00 0.25
C PHE A 97 12.79 -0.90 0.89
N ASP A 98 13.35 -2.03 1.21
CA ASP A 98 14.69 -2.14 1.74
C ASP A 98 15.49 -3.26 1.03
N PHE A 99 16.80 -3.13 1.08
CA PHE A 99 17.73 -4.12 0.52
C PHE A 99 19.13 -3.98 1.11
N ASP A 100 19.85 -5.08 1.07
CA ASP A 100 21.27 -5.13 1.43
C ASP A 100 22.15 -5.01 0.19
N CYS A 101 23.17 -4.13 0.26
CA CYS A 101 24.27 -4.14 -0.68
C CYS A 101 25.34 -5.10 -0.20
N GLY A 102 25.73 -6.02 -1.06
CA GLY A 102 26.90 -6.89 -0.83
C GLY A 102 28.21 -6.11 -1.06
N SER A 103 29.28 -6.84 -1.37
CA SER A 103 30.59 -6.26 -1.73
C SER A 103 30.56 -5.37 -2.98
N THR A 104 29.48 -5.43 -3.74
CA THR A 104 29.18 -4.54 -4.88
C THR A 104 27.76 -4.04 -4.73
N ALA A 105 27.58 -2.71 -4.83
CA ALA A 105 26.27 -2.12 -4.78
C ALA A 105 25.47 -2.47 -6.05
N PRO A 106 24.18 -2.81 -5.95
CA PRO A 106 23.34 -3.02 -7.12
C PRO A 106 23.05 -1.70 -7.85
N THR A 107 22.78 -1.78 -9.13
CA THR A 107 22.21 -0.65 -9.86
C THR A 107 20.70 -0.56 -9.55
N VAL A 108 20.28 0.49 -8.85
CA VAL A 108 18.86 0.70 -8.52
C VAL A 108 18.26 1.74 -9.45
N THR A 109 17.16 1.38 -10.11
CA THR A 109 16.40 2.27 -11.00
C THR A 109 15.05 2.57 -10.37
N ILE A 110 14.85 3.83 -10.00
CA ILE A 110 13.59 4.38 -9.49
C ILE A 110 12.94 5.19 -10.62
N PRO A 111 11.60 5.18 -10.79
CA PRO A 111 10.95 5.95 -11.84
C PRO A 111 11.35 7.42 -11.83
N ASN A 112 11.59 8.01 -13.00
CA ASN A 112 11.99 9.40 -13.15
C ASN A 112 10.91 10.42 -12.74
N THR A 113 9.70 9.95 -12.46
CA THR A 113 8.60 10.73 -11.86
C THR A 113 8.81 10.97 -10.37
N VAL A 114 9.74 10.23 -9.72
CA VAL A 114 10.10 10.39 -8.32
C VAL A 114 11.30 11.32 -8.20
N THR A 115 11.15 12.36 -7.39
CA THR A 115 12.26 13.24 -7.04
C THR A 115 13.02 12.65 -5.85
N MET A 116 14.30 12.36 -6.05
CA MET A 116 15.21 11.84 -5.02
C MET A 116 16.21 12.96 -4.66
N PRO A 117 15.98 13.75 -3.58
CA PRO A 117 16.82 14.90 -3.24
C PRO A 117 18.28 14.52 -2.97
N ASP A 118 18.48 13.36 -2.33
CA ASP A 118 19.82 12.86 -1.98
C ASP A 118 20.45 11.99 -3.09
N GLY A 119 19.78 11.93 -4.26
CA GLY A 119 20.15 11.04 -5.35
C GLY A 119 19.71 9.60 -5.12
N ASN A 120 20.08 8.72 -6.04
CA ASN A 120 19.79 7.29 -6.00
C ASN A 120 21.07 6.45 -6.15
N THR A 121 22.16 6.92 -5.54
CA THR A 121 23.44 6.20 -5.52
C THR A 121 23.57 5.41 -4.23
N PHE A 122 24.02 4.17 -4.35
CA PHE A 122 24.09 3.21 -3.25
C PHE A 122 25.53 2.68 -3.13
N ASP A 123 26.03 2.57 -1.91
CA ASP A 123 27.38 2.08 -1.65
C ASP A 123 27.36 0.60 -1.30
N ALA A 124 28.48 -0.08 -1.51
CA ALA A 124 28.67 -1.47 -1.09
C ALA A 124 28.66 -1.62 0.46
N ASN A 125 28.30 -2.80 0.93
CA ASN A 125 28.29 -3.18 2.34
C ASN A 125 27.43 -2.30 3.24
N LYS A 126 26.31 -1.82 2.72
CA LYS A 126 25.31 -1.05 3.47
C LYS A 126 23.93 -1.65 3.31
N HIS A 127 23.12 -1.48 4.33
CA HIS A 127 21.67 -1.67 4.26
C HIS A 127 21.01 -0.33 3.90
N TYR A 128 20.02 -0.39 3.04
CA TYR A 128 19.25 0.77 2.59
C TYR A 128 17.76 0.56 2.78
N GLU A 129 17.12 1.59 3.30
CA GLU A 129 15.67 1.77 3.27
C GLU A 129 15.33 2.95 2.39
N VAL A 130 14.32 2.77 1.54
CA VAL A 130 13.84 3.80 0.62
C VAL A 130 12.35 4.02 0.86
N ASP A 131 12.01 5.24 1.20
CA ASP A 131 10.64 5.72 1.34
C ASP A 131 10.27 6.64 0.18
N ILE A 132 9.10 6.43 -0.43
CA ILE A 132 8.57 7.29 -1.48
C ILE A 132 7.16 7.71 -1.11
N LEU A 133 6.98 9.00 -0.81
CA LEU A 133 5.68 9.61 -0.53
C LEU A 133 5.21 10.40 -1.74
N ASN A 134 4.17 9.95 -2.42
CA ASN A 134 3.74 10.43 -3.73
C ASN A 134 4.89 10.34 -4.76
N ASN A 135 5.54 11.47 -5.02
CA ASN A 135 6.65 11.60 -5.98
C ASN A 135 7.94 12.13 -5.34
N TYR A 136 8.05 12.08 -4.02
CA TYR A 136 9.27 12.46 -3.29
C TYR A 136 9.79 11.25 -2.52
N GLY A 137 11.06 10.92 -2.75
CA GLY A 137 11.73 9.80 -2.07
C GLY A 137 12.81 10.28 -1.10
N ALA A 138 13.03 9.48 -0.07
CA ALA A 138 14.13 9.61 0.88
C ALA A 138 14.86 8.27 1.01
N VAL A 139 16.16 8.32 1.24
CA VAL A 139 17.01 7.15 1.43
C VAL A 139 17.64 7.21 2.81
N MET A 140 17.51 6.14 3.56
CA MET A 140 18.25 5.94 4.80
C MET A 140 19.27 4.81 4.60
N ALA A 141 20.45 4.95 5.20
CA ALA A 141 21.51 3.97 5.05
C ALA A 141 22.28 3.78 6.37
N TRP A 142 22.64 2.53 6.65
CA TRP A 142 23.54 2.16 7.74
C TRP A 142 24.44 0.99 7.35
N ALA A 143 25.53 0.80 8.08
CA ALA A 143 26.43 -0.30 7.81
C ALA A 143 25.72 -1.65 8.05
N ASN A 144 25.97 -2.63 7.17
CA ASN A 144 25.59 -4.00 7.43
C ASN A 144 26.34 -4.51 8.67
N SER A 145 25.62 -5.18 9.56
CA SER A 145 26.16 -5.78 10.77
C SER A 145 26.93 -7.08 10.48
#